data_7a8fa76bb1ee6046af6d73ea4b2a073a
#
_entry.id   7a8fa76bb1ee6046af6d73ea4b2a073a
#
_cell.length_a   1.000
_cell.length_b   1.000
_cell.length_c   1.000
_cell.angle_alpha   90.00
_cell.angle_beta   90.00
_cell.angle_gamma   90.00
#
_symmetry.space_group_name_H-M   'P 1'
#
loop_
_entity.id
_entity.type
_entity.pdbx_description
1 polymer ?
#
loop_
_entity_poly.entity_id
_entity_poly.type
_entity_poly.pdbx_seq_one_letter_code
_entity_poly.pdbx_strand_id
1 'polypeptide(L)'
;MLLAIEQGNTNTLFAIHDGRDWIAQWRASTESSRTADEYAVWLMQLVQLQGLSLDSFKACIISSVVPQSIFNLRNLSRRYLKVEPLVIGDNAELGIEVRIEKPSEAGADRLVNAIGGFMSYGGPLIIIDSGTATTFDVVGADGAFEGGVIAPGINLSMQALHTAAAKLPRVAIQRPDRIIGKDTVGAMQAGVFWGYIGLIEGLISRIKQDYGHPMKVVATGGIVSLFEGATDAIDVFDGDLTIRGMLEIYRRNTHISAT
;
A
#
# COMPACT_ATOMS: atom_id res chain seq x y z
N MET A 1 21.13 -9.05 3.67
CA MET A 1 20.10 -8.11 3.19
C MET A 1 18.72 -8.70 3.37
N LEU A 2 17.68 -7.88 3.51
CA LEU A 2 16.28 -8.27 3.54
C LEU A 2 15.63 -7.94 2.18
N LEU A 3 14.88 -8.89 1.62
CA LEU A 3 13.95 -8.63 0.52
C LEU A 3 12.55 -8.46 1.10
N ALA A 4 11.91 -7.34 0.87
CA ALA A 4 10.50 -7.12 1.15
C ALA A 4 9.70 -7.20 -0.17
N ILE A 5 8.64 -8.01 -0.18
CA ILE A 5 7.74 -8.17 -1.32
C ILE A 5 6.35 -7.76 -0.86
N GLU A 6 5.85 -6.63 -1.38
CA GLU A 6 4.48 -6.18 -1.17
C GLU A 6 3.70 -6.41 -2.47
N GLN A 7 2.64 -7.21 -2.39
CA GLN A 7 1.81 -7.53 -3.55
C GLN A 7 0.38 -7.06 -3.35
N GLY A 8 0.07 -5.97 -4.03
CA GLY A 8 -1.29 -5.50 -4.23
C GLY A 8 -1.97 -6.16 -5.44
N ASN A 9 -3.25 -5.84 -5.66
CA ASN A 9 -4.01 -6.39 -6.80
C ASN A 9 -3.49 -5.93 -8.17
N THR A 10 -2.82 -4.80 -8.27
CA THR A 10 -2.35 -4.21 -9.53
C THR A 10 -0.85 -4.30 -9.70
N ASN A 11 -0.09 -4.02 -8.64
CA ASN A 11 1.37 -3.99 -8.66
C ASN A 11 1.95 -4.84 -7.54
N THR A 12 3.10 -5.44 -7.82
CA THR A 12 3.97 -6.11 -6.84
C THR A 12 5.25 -5.28 -6.70
N LEU A 13 5.51 -4.78 -5.50
CA LEU A 13 6.72 -4.06 -5.13
C LEU A 13 7.75 -5.02 -4.55
N PHE A 14 8.98 -4.91 -5.00
CA PHE A 14 10.17 -5.56 -4.45
C PHE A 14 11.10 -4.49 -3.92
N ALA A 15 11.42 -4.53 -2.63
CA ALA A 15 12.30 -3.55 -1.99
C ALA A 15 13.45 -4.26 -1.27
N ILE A 16 14.66 -3.71 -1.39
CA ILE A 16 15.87 -4.25 -0.75
C ILE A 16 16.32 -3.33 0.36
N HIS A 17 16.45 -3.89 1.57
CA HIS A 17 17.02 -3.23 2.73
C HIS A 17 18.35 -3.88 3.10
N ASP A 18 19.41 -3.07 3.22
CA ASP A 18 20.77 -3.57 3.46
C ASP A 18 21.10 -3.78 4.95
N GLY A 19 20.18 -3.41 5.83
CA GLY A 19 20.34 -3.38 7.29
C GLY A 19 20.32 -1.95 7.85
N ARG A 20 20.55 -0.93 7.00
CA ARG A 20 20.51 0.50 7.34
C ARG A 20 19.45 1.23 6.53
N ASP A 21 19.49 1.09 5.20
CA ASP A 21 18.66 1.86 4.26
C ASP A 21 17.98 0.95 3.23
N TRP A 22 16.91 1.49 2.63
CA TRP A 22 16.30 0.93 1.43
C TRP A 22 17.14 1.33 0.22
N ILE A 23 17.86 0.36 -0.37
CA ILE A 23 18.84 0.62 -1.45
C ILE A 23 18.27 0.44 -2.86
N ALA A 24 17.16 -0.26 -3.00
CA ALA A 24 16.48 -0.43 -4.29
C ALA A 24 15.00 -0.75 -4.10
N GLN A 25 14.19 -0.30 -5.06
CA GLN A 25 12.78 -0.60 -5.16
C GLN A 25 12.39 -0.81 -6.63
N TRP A 26 11.64 -1.87 -6.92
CA TRP A 26 11.14 -2.17 -8.26
C TRP A 26 9.70 -2.62 -8.23
N ARG A 27 8.96 -2.31 -9.27
CA ARG A 27 7.56 -2.70 -9.42
C ARG A 27 7.38 -3.58 -10.65
N ALA A 28 6.60 -4.64 -10.49
CA ALA A 28 6.07 -5.45 -11.57
C ALA A 28 4.54 -5.40 -11.54
N SER A 29 3.90 -5.59 -12.70
CA SER A 29 2.45 -5.84 -12.71
C SER A 29 2.14 -7.12 -11.94
N THR A 30 1.07 -7.10 -11.14
CA THR A 30 0.60 -8.29 -10.45
C THR A 30 -0.11 -9.20 -11.44
N GLU A 31 0.42 -10.40 -11.57
CA GLU A 31 -0.18 -11.50 -12.31
C GLU A 31 -0.26 -12.72 -11.39
N SER A 32 -1.46 -13.15 -11.04
CA SER A 32 -1.67 -14.24 -10.08
C SER A 32 -1.09 -15.59 -10.55
N SER A 33 -0.91 -15.75 -11.85
CA SER A 33 -0.32 -16.93 -12.47
C SER A 33 1.20 -16.91 -12.62
N ARG A 34 1.86 -15.76 -12.34
CA ARG A 34 3.31 -15.62 -12.50
C ARG A 34 4.05 -16.58 -11.57
N THR A 35 4.92 -17.39 -12.17
CA THR A 35 5.65 -18.44 -11.46
C THR A 35 6.84 -17.88 -10.66
N ALA A 36 7.33 -18.67 -9.71
CA ALA A 36 8.56 -18.35 -8.98
C ALA A 36 9.77 -18.17 -9.91
N ASP A 37 9.83 -18.96 -10.99
CA ASP A 37 10.93 -18.96 -11.96
C ASP A 37 10.94 -17.65 -12.78
N GLU A 38 9.79 -17.16 -13.21
CA GLU A 38 9.65 -15.88 -13.91
C GLU A 38 10.05 -14.68 -13.01
N TYR A 39 9.59 -14.69 -11.76
CA TYR A 39 10.03 -13.69 -10.80
C TYR A 39 11.54 -13.76 -10.54
N ALA A 40 12.12 -14.95 -10.44
CA ALA A 40 13.54 -15.14 -10.17
C ALA A 40 14.42 -14.58 -11.28
N VAL A 41 14.10 -14.86 -12.56
CA VAL A 41 14.85 -14.35 -13.71
C VAL A 41 14.80 -12.82 -13.74
N TRP A 42 13.61 -12.25 -13.57
CA TRP A 42 13.41 -10.80 -13.56
C TRP A 42 14.15 -10.14 -12.39
N LEU A 43 14.00 -10.67 -11.17
CA LEU A 43 14.62 -10.13 -9.97
C LEU A 43 16.16 -10.24 -10.03
N MET A 44 16.68 -11.37 -10.51
CA MET A 44 18.13 -11.59 -10.66
C MET A 44 18.77 -10.52 -11.55
N GLN A 45 18.15 -10.19 -12.68
CA GLN A 45 18.66 -9.15 -13.57
C GLN A 45 18.72 -7.77 -12.88
N LEU A 46 17.67 -7.40 -12.16
CA LEU A 46 17.61 -6.11 -11.46
C LEU A 46 18.61 -6.04 -10.30
N VAL A 47 18.75 -7.13 -9.54
CA VAL A 47 19.73 -7.25 -8.45
C VAL A 47 21.16 -7.15 -8.99
N GLN A 48 21.45 -7.78 -10.13
CA GLN A 48 22.77 -7.68 -10.79
C GLN A 48 23.07 -6.26 -11.27
N LEU A 49 22.10 -5.51 -11.76
CA LEU A 49 22.27 -4.10 -12.14
C LEU A 49 22.65 -3.21 -10.94
N GLN A 50 22.34 -3.62 -9.72
CA GLN A 50 22.77 -2.98 -8.48
C GLN A 50 24.14 -3.50 -7.97
N GLY A 51 24.83 -4.35 -8.74
CA GLY A 51 26.07 -4.98 -8.32
C GLY A 51 25.91 -6.03 -7.22
N LEU A 52 24.71 -6.54 -7.01
CA LEU A 52 24.35 -7.53 -5.99
C LEU A 52 24.11 -8.91 -6.61
N SER A 53 24.00 -9.93 -5.75
CA SER A 53 23.57 -11.28 -6.14
C SER A 53 22.42 -11.76 -5.26
N LEU A 54 21.69 -12.79 -5.71
CA LEU A 54 20.61 -13.38 -4.92
C LEU A 54 21.12 -14.00 -3.60
N ASP A 55 22.38 -14.44 -3.53
CA ASP A 55 23.00 -14.98 -2.31
C ASP A 55 23.22 -13.90 -1.22
N SER A 56 23.12 -12.63 -1.59
CA SER A 56 23.21 -11.50 -0.63
C SER A 56 22.01 -11.42 0.31
N PHE A 57 20.88 -12.00 -0.06
CA PHE A 57 19.68 -12.01 0.78
C PHE A 57 19.81 -13.05 1.89
N LYS A 58 19.48 -12.62 3.12
CA LYS A 58 19.46 -13.47 4.32
C LYS A 58 18.09 -13.54 4.95
N ALA A 59 17.16 -12.77 4.45
CA ALA A 59 15.77 -12.72 4.90
C ALA A 59 14.83 -12.30 3.76
N CYS A 60 13.57 -12.72 3.87
CA CYS A 60 12.50 -12.27 3.00
C CYS A 60 11.22 -12.08 3.83
N ILE A 61 10.52 -10.98 3.59
CA ILE A 61 9.18 -10.73 4.14
C ILE A 61 8.19 -10.50 2.99
N ILE A 62 7.01 -11.11 3.10
CA ILE A 62 5.98 -11.06 2.06
C ILE A 62 4.68 -10.54 2.68
N SER A 63 4.12 -9.49 2.08
CA SER A 63 2.74 -9.05 2.26
C SER A 63 2.00 -9.21 0.94
N SER A 64 0.87 -9.92 0.92
CA SER A 64 0.10 -10.12 -0.31
C SER A 64 -1.39 -10.14 -0.02
N VAL A 65 -2.16 -9.40 -0.83
CA VAL A 65 -3.63 -9.47 -0.89
C VAL A 65 -4.12 -10.36 -2.05
N VAL A 66 -3.21 -11.14 -2.66
CA VAL A 66 -3.49 -12.06 -3.76
C VAL A 66 -3.13 -13.50 -3.32
N PRO A 67 -4.06 -14.24 -2.69
CA PRO A 67 -3.77 -15.54 -2.09
C PRO A 67 -3.17 -16.56 -3.08
N GLN A 68 -3.58 -16.50 -4.35
CA GLN A 68 -3.10 -17.40 -5.40
C GLN A 68 -1.59 -17.26 -5.69
N SER A 69 -1.01 -16.08 -5.42
CA SER A 69 0.41 -15.80 -5.68
C SER A 69 1.33 -16.22 -4.53
N ILE A 70 0.81 -16.41 -3.33
CA ILE A 70 1.62 -16.68 -2.11
C ILE A 70 2.51 -17.90 -2.29
N PHE A 71 1.98 -18.98 -2.91
CA PHE A 71 2.75 -20.18 -3.19
C PHE A 71 3.99 -19.89 -4.05
N ASN A 72 3.83 -19.11 -5.11
CA ASN A 72 4.93 -18.76 -6.01
C ASN A 72 5.93 -17.79 -5.36
N LEU A 73 5.47 -16.81 -4.59
CA LEU A 73 6.35 -15.90 -3.85
C LEU A 73 7.16 -16.62 -2.76
N ARG A 74 6.56 -17.59 -2.06
CA ARG A 74 7.31 -18.46 -1.13
C ARG A 74 8.37 -19.29 -1.85
N ASN A 75 8.02 -19.87 -2.99
CA ASN A 75 8.97 -20.66 -3.79
C ASN A 75 10.09 -19.78 -4.37
N LEU A 76 9.81 -18.54 -4.73
CA LEU A 76 10.85 -17.57 -5.09
C LEU A 76 11.89 -17.42 -3.95
N SER A 77 11.42 -17.20 -2.73
CA SER A 77 12.31 -17.08 -1.58
C SER A 77 13.08 -18.38 -1.28
N ARG A 78 12.37 -19.51 -1.16
CA ARG A 78 12.96 -20.81 -0.79
C ARG A 78 13.95 -21.33 -1.83
N ARG A 79 13.59 -21.27 -3.13
CA ARG A 79 14.38 -21.89 -4.20
C ARG A 79 15.53 -21.02 -4.65
N TYR A 80 15.36 -19.71 -4.71
CA TYR A 80 16.32 -18.78 -5.32
C TYR A 80 17.11 -17.95 -4.31
N LEU A 81 16.48 -17.53 -3.21
CA LEU A 81 17.18 -16.82 -2.13
C LEU A 81 17.70 -17.79 -1.06
N LYS A 82 17.22 -19.05 -1.02
CA LYS A 82 17.53 -20.05 0.01
C LYS A 82 17.11 -19.62 1.42
N VAL A 83 16.03 -18.85 1.51
CA VAL A 83 15.52 -18.26 2.76
C VAL A 83 14.05 -18.64 2.94
N GLU A 84 13.67 -19.04 4.16
CA GLU A 84 12.25 -19.18 4.52
C GLU A 84 11.65 -17.80 4.72
N PRO A 85 10.59 -17.42 3.97
CA PRO A 85 10.02 -16.10 4.08
C PRO A 85 9.11 -15.97 5.29
N LEU A 86 9.14 -14.78 5.91
CA LEU A 86 8.11 -14.34 6.82
C LEU A 86 6.91 -13.83 6.01
N VAL A 87 5.73 -14.42 6.21
CA VAL A 87 4.53 -14.09 5.44
C VAL A 87 3.47 -13.48 6.36
N ILE A 88 3.09 -12.25 6.09
CA ILE A 88 2.09 -11.51 6.84
C ILE A 88 0.72 -12.18 6.62
N GLY A 89 0.01 -12.41 7.72
CA GLY A 89 -1.26 -13.13 7.71
C GLY A 89 -1.14 -14.66 7.78
N ASP A 90 0.10 -15.20 7.93
CA ASP A 90 0.33 -16.63 8.10
C ASP A 90 1.29 -16.92 9.27
N ASN A 91 2.60 -16.65 9.11
CA ASN A 91 3.60 -16.97 10.12
C ASN A 91 4.27 -15.73 10.75
N ALA A 92 3.82 -14.52 10.40
CA ALA A 92 4.30 -13.28 10.98
C ALA A 92 3.42 -12.80 12.13
N GLU A 93 4.02 -12.55 13.27
CA GLU A 93 3.35 -11.85 14.38
C GLU A 93 3.39 -10.33 14.13
N LEU A 94 2.22 -9.70 14.08
CA LEU A 94 2.13 -8.28 13.78
C LEU A 94 2.37 -7.40 15.00
N GLY A 95 1.98 -7.88 16.21
CA GLY A 95 2.12 -7.12 17.45
C GLY A 95 1.30 -5.82 17.43
N ILE A 96 0.11 -5.86 16.82
CA ILE A 96 -0.88 -4.79 16.80
C ILE A 96 -2.22 -5.34 17.31
N GLU A 97 -2.90 -4.60 18.16
CA GLU A 97 -4.28 -4.92 18.53
C GLU A 97 -5.23 -4.51 17.41
N VAL A 98 -6.20 -5.38 17.09
CA VAL A 98 -7.18 -5.15 16.03
C VAL A 98 -8.57 -5.09 16.66
N ARG A 99 -9.14 -3.89 16.75
CA ARG A 99 -10.40 -3.57 17.47
C ARG A 99 -11.57 -3.44 16.49
N ILE A 100 -11.77 -4.43 15.65
CA ILE A 100 -12.95 -4.52 14.79
C ILE A 100 -13.74 -5.78 15.14
N GLU A 101 -15.01 -5.85 14.73
CA GLU A 101 -15.90 -6.97 15.05
C GLU A 101 -15.32 -8.33 14.64
N LYS A 102 -14.63 -8.39 13.50
CA LYS A 102 -14.00 -9.60 12.97
C LYS A 102 -12.52 -9.32 12.60
N PRO A 103 -11.59 -9.45 13.56
CA PRO A 103 -10.18 -9.15 13.33
C PRO A 103 -9.53 -9.86 12.14
N SER A 104 -10.01 -11.08 11.80
CA SER A 104 -9.53 -11.86 10.66
C SER A 104 -9.90 -11.27 9.28
N GLU A 105 -10.83 -10.32 9.22
CA GLU A 105 -11.21 -9.63 7.99
C GLU A 105 -10.33 -8.40 7.70
N ALA A 106 -9.46 -8.00 8.64
CA ALA A 106 -8.51 -6.91 8.39
C ALA A 106 -7.48 -7.34 7.35
N GLY A 107 -7.41 -6.61 6.24
CA GLY A 107 -6.42 -6.86 5.18
C GLY A 107 -5.00 -6.68 5.70
N ALA A 108 -4.09 -7.55 5.26
CA ALA A 108 -2.69 -7.53 5.69
C ALA A 108 -2.01 -6.18 5.36
N ASP A 109 -2.28 -5.61 4.19
CA ASP A 109 -1.81 -4.31 3.72
C ASP A 109 -2.23 -3.17 4.68
N ARG A 110 -3.48 -3.18 5.13
CA ARG A 110 -4.01 -2.19 6.07
C ARG A 110 -3.30 -2.24 7.43
N LEU A 111 -3.07 -3.44 7.95
CA LEU A 111 -2.36 -3.65 9.22
C LEU A 111 -0.88 -3.27 9.11
N VAL A 112 -0.24 -3.57 7.99
CA VAL A 112 1.14 -3.13 7.69
C VAL A 112 1.22 -1.61 7.67
N ASN A 113 0.29 -0.94 6.99
CA ASN A 113 0.23 0.52 6.93
C ASN A 113 -0.04 1.13 8.33
N ALA A 114 -0.91 0.52 9.13
CA ALA A 114 -1.18 0.94 10.50
C ALA A 114 0.09 0.90 11.38
N ILE A 115 0.85 -0.18 11.29
CA ILE A 115 2.12 -0.35 12.03
C ILE A 115 3.16 0.68 11.55
N GLY A 116 3.34 0.81 10.22
CA GLY A 116 4.28 1.77 9.64
C GLY A 116 3.95 3.21 10.00
N GLY A 117 2.66 3.56 9.97
CA GLY A 117 2.15 4.87 10.33
C GLY A 117 2.36 5.20 11.79
N PHE A 118 1.96 4.30 12.68
CA PHE A 118 2.11 4.50 14.12
C PHE A 118 3.58 4.64 14.53
N MET A 119 4.46 3.80 13.99
CA MET A 119 5.89 3.88 14.27
C MET A 119 6.55 5.17 13.76
N SER A 120 6.06 5.72 12.65
CA SER A 120 6.63 6.93 12.03
C SER A 120 6.08 8.22 12.60
N TYR A 121 4.80 8.24 13.01
CA TYR A 121 4.07 9.48 13.30
C TYR A 121 3.36 9.49 14.66
N GLY A 122 3.35 8.38 15.39
CA GLY A 122 2.52 8.20 16.59
C GLY A 122 1.04 8.08 16.23
N GLY A 123 0.16 8.21 17.23
CA GLY A 123 -1.30 8.18 17.03
C GLY A 123 -1.99 9.30 17.82
N PRO A 124 -3.30 9.55 17.57
CA PRO A 124 -4.14 8.82 16.60
C PRO A 124 -3.96 9.28 15.15
N LEU A 125 -4.18 8.35 14.18
CA LEU A 125 -3.95 8.59 12.76
C LEU A 125 -5.18 8.21 11.91
N ILE A 126 -5.32 8.90 10.78
CA ILE A 126 -6.02 8.41 9.60
C ILE A 126 -4.96 8.10 8.55
N ILE A 127 -4.87 6.86 8.12
CA ILE A 127 -3.98 6.45 7.03
C ILE A 127 -4.81 6.26 5.78
N ILE A 128 -4.48 6.99 4.72
CA ILE A 128 -5.12 6.88 3.42
C ILE A 128 -4.19 6.10 2.51
N ASP A 129 -4.63 4.94 2.03
CA ASP A 129 -3.91 4.21 0.98
C ASP A 129 -4.67 4.35 -0.33
N SER A 130 -4.03 5.00 -1.30
CA SER A 130 -4.63 5.29 -2.60
C SER A 130 -4.11 4.31 -3.67
N GLY A 131 -4.86 3.22 -3.84
CA GLY A 131 -4.61 2.14 -4.78
C GLY A 131 -5.79 1.83 -5.71
N THR A 132 -6.05 0.56 -5.97
CA THR A 132 -7.24 0.08 -6.70
C THR A 132 -8.53 0.44 -5.96
N ALA A 133 -8.55 0.23 -4.65
CA ALA A 133 -9.46 0.88 -3.72
C ALA A 133 -8.71 2.01 -3.02
N THR A 134 -9.44 2.89 -2.34
CA THR A 134 -8.85 3.83 -1.39
C THR A 134 -9.38 3.49 0.00
N THR A 135 -8.47 3.16 0.89
CA THR A 135 -8.80 2.90 2.29
C THR A 135 -8.51 4.12 3.15
N PHE A 136 -9.26 4.26 4.22
CA PHE A 136 -9.07 5.23 5.28
C PHE A 136 -8.99 4.45 6.58
N ASP A 137 -7.80 4.17 7.05
CA ASP A 137 -7.55 3.32 8.20
C ASP A 137 -7.35 4.16 9.46
N VAL A 138 -8.09 3.83 10.50
CA VAL A 138 -8.03 4.53 11.79
C VAL A 138 -7.09 3.77 12.71
N VAL A 139 -6.08 4.47 13.21
CA VAL A 139 -5.12 3.95 14.19
C VAL A 139 -5.28 4.76 15.48
N GLY A 140 -5.51 4.06 16.58
CA GLY A 140 -5.69 4.66 17.90
C GLY A 140 -4.44 5.34 18.46
N ALA A 141 -4.61 6.09 19.54
CA ALA A 141 -3.51 6.76 20.23
C ALA A 141 -2.46 5.78 20.80
N ASP A 142 -2.85 4.55 21.05
CA ASP A 142 -2.01 3.44 21.53
C ASP A 142 -1.49 2.53 20.40
N GLY A 143 -1.81 2.86 19.15
CA GLY A 143 -1.39 2.10 17.97
C GLY A 143 -2.31 0.96 17.56
N ALA A 144 -3.45 0.78 18.21
CA ALA A 144 -4.43 -0.24 17.81
C ALA A 144 -5.09 0.12 16.47
N PHE A 145 -5.41 -0.89 15.65
CA PHE A 145 -6.21 -0.72 14.45
C PHE A 145 -7.69 -0.68 14.84
N GLU A 146 -8.33 0.46 14.66
CA GLU A 146 -9.72 0.70 15.07
C GLU A 146 -10.74 0.43 13.94
N GLY A 147 -10.28 0.07 12.74
CA GLY A 147 -11.11 -0.10 11.57
C GLY A 147 -10.93 1.01 10.54
N GLY A 148 -11.95 1.29 9.73
CA GLY A 148 -11.83 2.34 8.72
C GLY A 148 -12.89 2.28 7.63
N VAL A 149 -12.63 2.99 6.53
CA VAL A 149 -13.53 3.12 5.39
C VAL A 149 -12.85 2.63 4.13
N ILE A 150 -13.58 1.98 3.24
CA ILE A 150 -13.11 1.56 1.92
C ILE A 150 -13.96 2.24 0.85
N ALA A 151 -13.31 2.94 -0.06
CA ALA A 151 -13.94 3.62 -1.18
C ALA A 151 -13.35 3.13 -2.51
N PRO A 152 -14.05 3.28 -3.65
CA PRO A 152 -13.47 3.01 -4.96
C PRO A 152 -12.25 3.91 -5.20
N GLY A 153 -11.16 3.37 -5.73
CA GLY A 153 -10.02 4.18 -6.14
C GLY A 153 -10.34 5.09 -7.34
N ILE A 154 -9.58 6.17 -7.51
CA ILE A 154 -9.85 7.18 -8.54
C ILE A 154 -9.79 6.59 -9.96
N ASN A 155 -8.83 5.68 -10.22
CA ASN A 155 -8.72 4.98 -11.51
C ASN A 155 -9.94 4.08 -11.77
N LEU A 156 -10.41 3.38 -10.74
CA LEU A 156 -11.62 2.55 -10.82
C LEU A 156 -12.86 3.41 -11.09
N SER A 157 -12.97 4.56 -10.44
CA SER A 157 -14.06 5.51 -10.63
C SER A 157 -14.10 6.04 -12.07
N MET A 158 -12.95 6.41 -12.63
CA MET A 158 -12.85 6.85 -14.05
C MET A 158 -13.22 5.73 -15.01
N GLN A 159 -12.73 4.51 -14.75
CA GLN A 159 -13.03 3.34 -15.58
C GLN A 159 -14.52 3.00 -15.54
N ALA A 160 -15.15 3.04 -14.35
CA ALA A 160 -16.57 2.79 -14.18
C ALA A 160 -17.41 3.80 -14.99
N LEU A 161 -17.05 5.09 -14.96
CA LEU A 161 -17.71 6.13 -15.71
C LEU A 161 -17.61 5.88 -17.24
N HIS A 162 -16.43 5.54 -17.73
CA HIS A 162 -16.21 5.18 -19.14
C HIS A 162 -17.03 3.93 -19.55
N THR A 163 -17.04 2.90 -18.71
CA THR A 163 -17.71 1.63 -19.02
C THR A 163 -19.24 1.75 -19.00
N ALA A 164 -19.77 2.55 -18.07
CA ALA A 164 -21.21 2.72 -17.89
C ALA A 164 -21.86 3.66 -18.92
N ALA A 165 -21.08 4.56 -19.51
CA ALA A 165 -21.61 5.61 -20.39
C ALA A 165 -21.05 5.47 -21.81
N ALA A 166 -21.85 4.91 -22.73
CA ALA A 166 -21.45 4.54 -24.11
C ALA A 166 -20.81 5.65 -24.96
N LYS A 167 -20.97 6.93 -24.59
CA LYS A 167 -20.42 8.09 -25.32
C LYS A 167 -19.20 8.73 -24.64
N LEU A 168 -18.83 8.27 -23.43
CA LEU A 168 -17.71 8.86 -22.73
C LEU A 168 -16.39 8.17 -23.10
N PRO A 169 -15.36 8.92 -23.55
CA PRO A 169 -14.09 8.33 -23.94
C PRO A 169 -13.30 7.83 -22.72
N ARG A 170 -12.31 6.98 -22.98
CA ARG A 170 -11.30 6.66 -21.96
C ARG A 170 -10.37 7.86 -21.77
N VAL A 171 -10.28 8.37 -20.56
CA VAL A 171 -9.54 9.58 -20.21
C VAL A 171 -8.54 9.28 -19.11
N ALA A 172 -7.31 9.80 -19.24
CA ALA A 172 -6.33 9.75 -18.17
C ALA A 172 -6.71 10.70 -17.04
N ILE A 173 -6.44 10.29 -15.79
CA ILE A 173 -6.67 11.14 -14.63
C ILE A 173 -5.51 12.13 -14.54
N GLN A 174 -5.86 13.40 -14.46
CA GLN A 174 -4.94 14.49 -14.22
C GLN A 174 -5.69 15.64 -13.52
N ARG A 175 -4.95 16.48 -12.81
CA ARG A 175 -5.51 17.68 -12.21
C ARG A 175 -5.92 18.66 -13.32
N PRO A 176 -7.20 19.05 -13.39
CA PRO A 176 -7.66 19.99 -14.40
C PRO A 176 -7.32 21.43 -14.03
N ASP A 177 -7.05 22.27 -15.01
CA ASP A 177 -6.76 23.72 -14.81
C ASP A 177 -7.97 24.49 -14.27
N ARG A 178 -9.19 23.97 -14.50
CA ARG A 178 -10.43 24.60 -14.09
C ARG A 178 -11.46 23.56 -13.65
N ILE A 179 -12.31 23.95 -12.69
CA ILE A 179 -13.39 23.08 -12.21
C ILE A 179 -14.52 22.91 -13.23
N ILE A 180 -14.83 23.94 -14.01
CA ILE A 180 -15.87 23.88 -15.05
C ILE A 180 -15.21 23.46 -16.38
N GLY A 181 -15.30 22.18 -16.75
CA GLY A 181 -14.86 21.67 -18.03
C GLY A 181 -15.65 22.31 -19.19
N LYS A 182 -14.98 22.58 -20.29
CA LYS A 182 -15.59 23.19 -21.49
C LYS A 182 -15.84 22.20 -22.64
N ASP A 183 -15.44 20.96 -22.41
CA ASP A 183 -15.68 19.82 -23.30
C ASP A 183 -15.89 18.54 -22.43
N THR A 184 -16.24 17.45 -23.08
CA THR A 184 -16.55 16.18 -22.37
C THR A 184 -15.35 15.66 -21.58
N VAL A 185 -14.13 15.72 -22.15
CA VAL A 185 -12.90 15.24 -21.49
C VAL A 185 -12.59 16.08 -20.27
N GLY A 186 -12.57 17.40 -20.40
CA GLY A 186 -12.34 18.32 -19.29
C GLY A 186 -13.41 18.21 -18.20
N ALA A 187 -14.68 18.02 -18.58
CA ALA A 187 -15.76 17.80 -17.63
C ALA A 187 -15.58 16.48 -16.84
N MET A 188 -15.19 15.39 -17.52
CA MET A 188 -14.88 14.10 -16.86
C MET A 188 -13.69 14.20 -15.92
N GLN A 189 -12.59 14.83 -16.35
CA GLN A 189 -11.40 15.04 -15.53
C GLN A 189 -11.73 15.87 -14.29
N ALA A 190 -12.44 16.97 -14.46
CA ALA A 190 -12.84 17.85 -13.36
C ALA A 190 -13.76 17.12 -12.37
N GLY A 191 -14.77 16.42 -12.87
CA GLY A 191 -15.72 15.68 -12.02
C GLY A 191 -15.04 14.57 -11.23
N VAL A 192 -14.19 13.77 -11.87
CA VAL A 192 -13.50 12.67 -11.19
C VAL A 192 -12.44 13.21 -10.23
N PHE A 193 -11.58 14.15 -10.64
CA PHE A 193 -10.51 14.65 -9.79
C PHE A 193 -11.03 15.41 -8.57
N TRP A 194 -11.84 16.46 -8.79
CA TRP A 194 -12.34 17.28 -7.69
C TRP A 194 -13.42 16.58 -6.87
N GLY A 195 -14.22 15.69 -7.51
CA GLY A 195 -15.15 14.83 -6.78
C GLY A 195 -14.40 13.87 -5.85
N TYR A 196 -13.23 13.39 -6.26
CA TYR A 196 -12.40 12.52 -5.45
C TYR A 196 -11.71 13.28 -4.30
N ILE A 197 -11.23 14.51 -4.53
CA ILE A 197 -10.75 15.40 -3.45
C ILE A 197 -11.86 15.63 -2.43
N GLY A 198 -13.09 15.96 -2.88
CA GLY A 198 -14.22 16.13 -1.98
C GLY A 198 -14.59 14.85 -1.21
N LEU A 199 -14.42 13.67 -1.80
CA LEU A 199 -14.57 12.37 -1.10
C LEU A 199 -13.53 12.25 0.02
N ILE A 200 -12.25 12.52 -0.27
CA ILE A 200 -11.16 12.47 0.72
C ILE A 200 -11.45 13.42 1.88
N GLU A 201 -11.69 14.69 1.60
CA GLU A 201 -11.96 15.72 2.60
C GLU A 201 -13.20 15.38 3.44
N GLY A 202 -14.27 14.94 2.76
CA GLY A 202 -15.52 14.59 3.41
C GLY A 202 -15.41 13.37 4.33
N LEU A 203 -14.64 12.35 3.95
CA LEU A 203 -14.41 11.18 4.80
C LEU A 203 -13.48 11.50 5.97
N ILE A 204 -12.39 12.23 5.76
CA ILE A 204 -11.50 12.70 6.83
C ILE A 204 -12.29 13.45 7.89
N SER A 205 -13.12 14.41 7.45
CA SER A 205 -13.94 15.22 8.38
C SER A 205 -14.88 14.36 9.22
N ARG A 206 -15.57 13.40 8.60
CA ARG A 206 -16.50 12.49 9.29
C ARG A 206 -15.79 11.53 10.23
N ILE A 207 -14.65 10.99 9.83
CA ILE A 207 -13.84 10.12 10.69
C ILE A 207 -13.36 10.90 11.93
N LYS A 208 -12.80 12.11 11.75
CA LYS A 208 -12.38 12.96 12.88
C LYS A 208 -13.54 13.30 13.81
N GLN A 209 -14.73 13.54 13.25
CA GLN A 209 -15.94 13.82 14.05
C GLN A 209 -16.39 12.59 14.85
N ASP A 210 -16.41 11.41 14.22
CA ASP A 210 -16.80 10.14 14.85
C ASP A 210 -15.80 9.71 15.94
N TYR A 211 -14.50 9.83 15.64
CA TYR A 211 -13.43 9.51 16.59
C TYR A 211 -13.38 10.47 17.79
N GLY A 212 -13.81 11.72 17.63
CA GLY A 212 -13.94 12.71 18.69
C GLY A 212 -12.66 13.40 19.15
N HIS A 213 -11.52 13.13 18.52
CA HIS A 213 -10.23 13.74 18.83
C HIS A 213 -9.48 14.17 17.56
N PRO A 214 -8.54 15.15 17.66
CA PRO A 214 -7.65 15.48 16.56
C PRO A 214 -6.85 14.27 16.09
N MET A 215 -6.74 14.10 14.77
CA MET A 215 -6.00 13.00 14.16
C MET A 215 -5.09 13.55 13.08
N LYS A 216 -3.85 13.05 13.03
CA LYS A 216 -2.96 13.30 11.88
C LYS A 216 -3.39 12.45 10.70
N VAL A 217 -3.34 13.00 9.50
CA VAL A 217 -3.71 12.34 8.25
C VAL A 217 -2.46 12.07 7.43
N VAL A 218 -2.18 10.80 7.20
CA VAL A 218 -1.04 10.34 6.41
C VAL A 218 -1.56 9.63 5.17
N ALA A 219 -1.06 10.01 3.99
CA ALA A 219 -1.47 9.39 2.74
C ALA A 219 -0.30 8.64 2.09
N THR A 220 -0.60 7.43 1.60
CA THR A 220 0.31 6.52 0.90
C THR A 220 -0.37 5.93 -0.34
N GLY A 221 0.32 5.06 -1.05
CA GLY A 221 -0.18 4.40 -2.25
C GLY A 221 0.37 4.98 -3.55
N GLY A 222 0.19 4.22 -4.63
CA GLY A 222 0.87 4.48 -5.91
C GLY A 222 0.45 5.75 -6.65
N ILE A 223 -0.67 6.36 -6.29
CA ILE A 223 -1.22 7.54 -6.95
C ILE A 223 -1.38 8.74 -6.00
N VAL A 224 -0.87 8.63 -4.78
CA VAL A 224 -1.04 9.66 -3.75
C VAL A 224 -0.44 11.01 -4.14
N SER A 225 0.65 11.03 -4.90
CA SER A 225 1.28 12.26 -5.40
C SER A 225 0.37 13.10 -6.31
N LEU A 226 -0.66 12.49 -6.90
CA LEU A 226 -1.66 13.23 -7.69
C LEU A 226 -2.44 14.26 -6.87
N PHE A 227 -2.53 14.06 -5.56
CA PHE A 227 -3.30 14.90 -4.65
C PHE A 227 -2.45 15.98 -3.95
N GLU A 228 -1.13 15.95 -4.10
CA GLU A 228 -0.24 16.96 -3.52
C GLU A 228 -0.61 18.36 -4.01
N GLY A 229 -0.80 19.27 -3.05
CA GLY A 229 -1.21 20.65 -3.33
C GLY A 229 -2.64 20.80 -3.86
N ALA A 230 -3.45 19.73 -3.85
CA ALA A 230 -4.87 19.79 -4.22
C ALA A 230 -5.80 19.87 -2.99
N THR A 231 -5.31 19.53 -1.81
CA THR A 231 -6.05 19.58 -0.54
C THR A 231 -5.09 19.82 0.63
N ASP A 232 -5.57 20.55 1.63
CA ASP A 232 -4.89 20.77 2.92
C ASP A 232 -5.34 19.76 3.99
N ALA A 233 -6.23 18.82 3.66
CA ALA A 233 -6.75 17.84 4.61
C ALA A 233 -5.78 16.71 4.92
N ILE A 234 -4.73 16.54 4.11
CA ILE A 234 -3.67 15.52 4.27
C ILE A 234 -2.43 16.21 4.83
N ASP A 235 -2.00 15.79 6.01
CA ASP A 235 -0.85 16.38 6.70
C ASP A 235 0.50 15.90 6.15
N VAL A 236 0.55 14.64 5.67
CA VAL A 236 1.80 14.00 5.19
C VAL A 236 1.52 13.09 4.01
N PHE A 237 2.36 13.19 2.98
CA PHE A 237 2.42 12.26 1.85
C PHE A 237 3.65 11.36 2.00
N ASP A 238 3.44 10.04 2.08
CA ASP A 238 4.47 9.08 2.46
C ASP A 238 4.41 7.81 1.61
N GLY A 239 5.17 7.80 0.52
CA GLY A 239 5.20 6.68 -0.43
C GLY A 239 5.88 5.39 0.10
N ASP A 240 6.64 5.49 1.19
CA ASP A 240 7.41 4.36 1.75
C ASP A 240 6.78 3.77 3.01
N LEU A 241 5.56 4.22 3.38
CA LEU A 241 4.88 3.83 4.61
C LEU A 241 4.77 2.30 4.75
N THR A 242 4.32 1.63 3.69
CA THR A 242 4.09 0.18 3.66
C THR A 242 5.39 -0.60 3.88
N ILE A 243 6.47 -0.25 3.17
CA ILE A 243 7.74 -0.97 3.34
C ILE A 243 8.36 -0.74 4.72
N ARG A 244 8.15 0.43 5.33
CA ARG A 244 8.56 0.67 6.73
C ARG A 244 7.76 -0.18 7.70
N GLY A 245 6.46 -0.34 7.49
CA GLY A 245 5.63 -1.26 8.27
C GLY A 245 6.11 -2.70 8.16
N MET A 246 6.44 -3.16 6.95
CA MET A 246 7.01 -4.48 6.73
C MET A 246 8.35 -4.68 7.43
N LEU A 247 9.24 -3.67 7.40
CA LEU A 247 10.54 -3.71 8.09
C LEU A 247 10.35 -3.83 9.61
N GLU A 248 9.41 -3.09 10.16
CA GLU A 248 9.11 -3.15 11.59
C GLU A 248 8.56 -4.53 11.99
N ILE A 249 7.64 -5.10 11.21
CA ILE A 249 7.13 -6.45 11.43
C ILE A 249 8.29 -7.46 11.38
N TYR A 250 9.18 -7.33 10.39
CA TYR A 250 10.36 -8.20 10.30
C TYR A 250 11.23 -8.09 11.56
N ARG A 251 11.50 -6.87 12.05
CA ARG A 251 12.28 -6.65 13.26
C ARG A 251 11.66 -7.30 14.49
N ARG A 252 10.35 -7.15 14.69
CA ARG A 252 9.62 -7.77 15.82
C ARG A 252 9.77 -9.29 15.80
N ASN A 253 9.64 -9.91 14.64
CA ASN A 253 9.72 -11.38 14.50
C ASN A 253 11.15 -11.94 14.62
N THR A 254 12.19 -11.15 14.32
CA THR A 254 13.58 -11.59 14.44
C THR A 254 14.13 -11.42 15.86
N HIS A 255 13.65 -10.45 16.64
CA HIS A 255 14.03 -10.28 18.04
C HIS A 255 13.37 -11.30 18.95
N ILE A 256 12.17 -11.81 18.61
CA ILE A 256 11.47 -12.87 19.35
C ILE A 256 12.23 -14.21 19.23
N SER A 257 12.92 -14.45 18.11
CA SER A 257 13.66 -15.70 17.88
C SER A 257 15.01 -15.79 18.64
N ALA A 258 15.44 -14.74 19.34
CA ALA A 258 16.71 -14.65 20.06
C ALA A 258 16.56 -14.85 21.58
N THR A 259 15.33 -15.09 22.08
CA THR A 259 15.01 -15.40 23.49
C THR A 259 14.56 -16.84 23.62
#